data_acdcfdf4f9351fa79fd7c26b11204cae
#
_entry.id   acdcfdf4f9351fa79fd7c26b11204cae
#
_cell.length_a   1.000
_cell.length_b   1.000
_cell.length_c   1.000
_cell.angle_alpha   90.00
_cell.angle_beta   90.00
_cell.angle_gamma   90.00
#
_symmetry.space_group_name_H-M   'P 1'
#
loop_
_entity.id
_entity.type
_entity.pdbx_description
1 polymer ?
#
loop_
_entity_poly.entity_id
_entity_poly.type
_entity_poly.pdbx_seq_one_letter_code
_entity_poly.pdbx_strand_id
1 'polypeptide(L)' 'MKVEVFGTGCAKCHLLEKHVEEAIKEVGVNAEVVKVDDIAEIMKRWIIFTPGLAIDGETRVSGRVPSVKEIKELLAGAT' A
#
# COMPACT_ATOMS: atom_id res chain seq x y z
N MET A 1 -5.64 -3.06 11.63
CA MET A 1 -5.65 -2.84 10.16
C MET A 1 -4.30 -3.23 9.57
N LYS A 2 -4.31 -4.01 8.53
CA LYS A 2 -3.09 -4.44 7.86
C LYS A 2 -2.98 -3.75 6.50
N VAL A 3 -1.88 -3.05 6.28
CA VAL A 3 -1.62 -2.35 5.01
C VAL A 3 -0.46 -3.05 4.33
N GLU A 4 -0.69 -3.59 3.14
CA GLU A 4 0.34 -4.29 2.38
C GLU A 4 0.81 -3.44 1.21
N VAL A 5 2.12 -3.24 1.11
CA VAL A 5 2.76 -2.51 0.01
C VAL A 5 3.48 -3.53 -0.87
N PHE A 6 3.06 -3.62 -2.11
CA PHE A 6 3.61 -4.59 -3.06
C PHE A 6 4.59 -3.90 -4.01
N GLY A 7 5.78 -4.43 -4.11
CA GLY A 7 6.78 -3.92 -5.02
C GLY A 7 8.14 -4.56 -4.84
N THR A 8 8.97 -4.48 -5.86
CA THR A 8 10.29 -5.14 -5.90
C THR A 8 11.43 -4.19 -5.52
N GLY A 9 11.15 -3.12 -4.78
CA GLY A 9 12.17 -2.21 -4.27
C GLY A 9 12.56 -1.09 -5.22
N CYS A 10 11.74 -0.79 -6.22
CA CYS A 10 11.99 0.34 -7.12
C CYS A 10 11.73 1.68 -6.42
N ALA A 11 12.16 2.78 -7.03
CA ALA A 11 11.99 4.12 -6.46
C ALA A 11 10.52 4.44 -6.17
N LYS A 12 9.61 4.05 -7.06
CA LYS A 12 8.17 4.25 -6.88
C LYS A 12 7.62 3.44 -5.70
N CYS A 13 8.15 2.25 -5.48
CA CYS A 13 7.75 1.41 -4.34
C CYS A 13 8.15 2.04 -3.02
N HIS A 14 9.35 2.61 -2.95
CA HIS A 14 9.82 3.33 -1.76
C HIS A 14 8.98 4.59 -1.51
N LEU A 15 8.61 5.29 -2.57
CA LEU A 15 7.78 6.48 -2.45
C LEU A 15 6.39 6.13 -1.93
N LEU A 16 5.79 5.05 -2.43
CA LEU A 16 4.51 4.57 -1.94
C LEU A 16 4.59 4.22 -0.46
N GLU A 17 5.64 3.52 -0.04
CA GLU A 17 5.85 3.16 1.35
C GLU A 17 5.91 4.40 2.25
N LYS A 18 6.63 5.44 1.81
CA LYS A 18 6.70 6.71 2.53
C LYS A 18 5.34 7.38 2.66
N HIS A 19 4.59 7.41 1.57
CA HIS A 19 3.24 8.00 1.57
C HIS A 19 2.31 7.26 2.50
N VAL A 20 2.40 5.93 2.54
CA VAL A 20 1.58 5.09 3.43
C VAL A 20 1.91 5.40 4.89
N GLU A 21 3.18 5.43 5.24
CA GLU A 21 3.61 5.74 6.61
C GLU A 21 3.13 7.11 7.05
N GLU A 22 3.27 8.10 6.19
CA GLU A 22 2.83 9.46 6.48
C GLU A 22 1.30 9.55 6.64
N ALA A 23 0.56 8.86 5.77
CA ALA A 23 -0.90 8.84 5.85
C ALA A 23 -1.39 8.20 7.15
N ILE A 24 -0.79 7.09 7.55
CA ILE A 24 -1.13 6.41 8.80
C ILE A 24 -0.87 7.32 9.99
N LYS A 25 0.25 8.02 9.98
CA LYS A 25 0.63 8.94 11.05
C LYS A 25 -0.35 10.10 11.16
N GLU A 26 -0.78 10.65 10.02
CA GLU A 26 -1.71 11.78 10.00
C GLU A 26 -3.14 11.38 10.39
N VAL A 27 -3.58 10.21 9.96
CA VAL A 27 -4.91 9.71 10.31
C VAL A 27 -4.96 9.21 11.74
N GLY A 28 -3.83 8.72 12.25
CA GLY A 28 -3.74 8.23 13.62
C GLY A 28 -4.36 6.85 13.84
N VAL A 29 -4.50 6.06 12.77
CA VAL A 29 -5.01 4.69 12.89
C VAL A 29 -3.91 3.74 13.34
N ASN A 30 -4.31 2.68 14.03
CA ASN A 30 -3.39 1.61 14.40
C ASN A 30 -3.30 0.62 13.24
N ALA A 31 -2.30 0.80 12.39
CA ALA A 31 -2.12 -0.01 11.18
C ALA A 31 -0.73 -0.63 11.14
N GLU A 32 -0.67 -1.88 10.70
CA GLU A 32 0.58 -2.59 10.47
C GLU A 32 0.93 -2.48 8.99
N VAL A 33 2.14 -1.99 8.68
CA VAL A 33 2.62 -1.89 7.31
C VAL A 33 3.48 -3.10 7.00
N VAL A 34 3.08 -3.87 6.00
CA VAL A 34 3.81 -5.05 5.55
C VAL A 34 4.30 -4.81 4.14
N LYS A 35 5.60 -4.97 3.94
CA LYS A 35 6.21 -4.83 2.62
C LYS A 35 6.29 -6.20 1.97
N VAL A 36 5.67 -6.34 0.81
CA VAL A 36 5.68 -7.59 0.03
C VAL A 36 6.50 -7.36 -1.22
N ASP A 37 7.69 -7.94 -1.25
CA ASP A 37 8.63 -7.79 -2.37
C ASP A 37 8.86 -9.09 -3.14
N ASP A 38 8.23 -10.17 -2.74
CA ASP A 38 8.31 -11.46 -3.42
C ASP A 38 7.38 -11.45 -4.63
N ILE A 39 7.94 -11.63 -5.82
CA ILE A 39 7.19 -11.64 -7.07
C ILE A 39 6.10 -12.71 -7.06
N ALA A 40 6.37 -13.89 -6.51
CA ALA A 40 5.40 -14.97 -6.44
C ALA A 40 4.18 -14.57 -5.59
N GLU A 41 4.41 -13.91 -4.46
CA GLU A 41 3.34 -13.42 -3.60
C GLU A 41 2.53 -12.32 -4.28
N ILE A 42 3.22 -11.42 -4.99
CA ILE A 42 2.56 -10.35 -5.74
C ILE A 42 1.63 -10.93 -6.80
N MET A 43 2.09 -11.96 -7.51
CA MET A 43 1.29 -12.63 -8.53
C MET A 43 0.09 -13.37 -7.94
N LYS A 44 0.25 -14.00 -6.79
CA LYS A 44 -0.84 -14.68 -6.08
C LYS A 44 -1.97 -13.71 -5.71
N ARG A 45 -1.63 -12.45 -5.49
CA ARG A 45 -2.60 -11.42 -5.13
C ARG A 45 -3.18 -10.72 -6.36
N TRP A 46 -2.89 -11.24 -7.56
CA TRP A 46 -3.37 -10.70 -8.84
C TRP A 46 -2.96 -9.25 -9.08
N ILE A 47 -1.82 -8.86 -8.54
CA ILE A 47 -1.27 -7.53 -8.79
C ILE A 47 -0.35 -7.62 -10.00
N ILE A 48 -0.85 -7.15 -11.14
CA ILE A 48 -0.14 -7.23 -12.42
C ILE A 48 0.89 -6.12 -12.54
N PHE A 49 0.57 -4.95 -12.01
CA PHE A 49 1.45 -3.77 -12.06
C PHE A 49 1.87 -3.35 -10.66
N THR A 50 3.17 -3.12 -10.46
CA THR A 50 3.71 -2.58 -9.21
C THR A 50 4.08 -1.11 -9.42
N PRO A 51 4.03 -0.29 -8.36
CA PRO A 51 3.69 -0.61 -6.98
C PRO A 51 2.19 -0.83 -6.76
N GLY A 52 1.86 -1.59 -5.74
CA GLY A 52 0.47 -1.86 -5.37
C GLY A 52 0.23 -1.66 -3.89
N LEU A 53 -1.02 -1.42 -3.53
CA LEU A 53 -1.43 -1.19 -2.14
C LEU A 53 -2.68 -2.01 -1.85
N ALA A 54 -2.63 -2.77 -0.76
CA ALA A 54 -3.79 -3.51 -0.26
C ALA A 54 -4.05 -3.16 1.19
N ILE A 55 -5.32 -3.07 1.55
CA ILE A 55 -5.75 -2.79 2.91
C ILE A 55 -6.65 -3.94 3.35
N ASP A 56 -6.25 -4.60 4.45
CA ASP A 56 -6.95 -5.76 5.01
C ASP A 56 -7.23 -6.84 3.96
N GLY A 57 -6.24 -7.09 3.09
CA GLY A 57 -6.33 -8.14 2.08
C GLY A 57 -7.01 -7.73 0.79
N GLU A 58 -7.50 -6.51 0.69
CA GLU A 58 -8.19 -6.01 -0.50
C GLU A 58 -7.30 -5.02 -1.25
N THR A 59 -7.01 -5.32 -2.52
CA THR A 59 -6.18 -4.46 -3.35
C THR A 59 -6.93 -3.17 -3.69
N ARG A 60 -6.34 -2.04 -3.32
CA ARG A 60 -6.94 -0.72 -3.54
C ARG A 60 -6.29 0.05 -4.67
N VAL A 61 -4.98 -0.11 -4.84
CA VAL A 61 -4.22 0.59 -5.87
C VAL A 61 -3.25 -0.38 -6.53
N SER A 62 -3.12 -0.29 -7.83
CA SER A 62 -2.19 -1.10 -8.60
C SER A 62 -1.61 -0.29 -9.75
N GLY A 63 -0.29 -0.30 -9.89
CA GLY A 63 0.40 0.32 -11.02
C GLY A 63 0.66 1.81 -10.91
N ARG A 64 0.39 2.43 -9.75
CA ARG A 64 0.66 3.85 -9.54
C ARG A 64 0.96 4.16 -8.08
N VAL A 65 1.52 5.32 -7.83
CA VAL A 65 1.79 5.80 -6.47
C VAL A 65 0.67 6.79 -6.09
N PRO A 66 -0.25 6.41 -5.20
CA PRO A 66 -1.26 7.34 -4.72
C PRO A 66 -0.63 8.42 -3.84
N SER A 67 -1.26 9.58 -3.78
CA SER A 67 -0.84 10.66 -2.90
C SER A 67 -1.16 10.32 -1.44
N VAL A 68 -0.51 11.02 -0.51
CA VAL A 68 -0.81 10.88 0.92
C VAL A 68 -2.29 11.12 1.18
N LYS A 69 -2.86 12.14 0.54
CA LYS A 69 -4.29 12.46 0.69
C LYS A 69 -5.18 11.30 0.25
N GLU A 70 -4.88 10.68 -0.89
CA GLU A 70 -5.64 9.55 -1.39
C GLU A 70 -5.55 8.37 -0.44
N ILE A 71 -4.35 8.07 0.07
CA ILE A 71 -4.17 6.98 1.02
C ILE A 71 -4.95 7.25 2.32
N LYS A 72 -4.94 8.48 2.79
CA LYS A 72 -5.73 8.86 3.98
C LYS A 72 -7.22 8.57 3.77
N GLU A 73 -7.73 8.89 2.59
CA GLU A 73 -9.13 8.62 2.24
C GLU A 73 -9.42 7.11 2.19
N LEU A 74 -8.48 6.33 1.65
CA LEU A 74 -8.61 4.87 1.60
C LEU A 74 -8.59 4.27 3.00
N LEU A 75 -7.74 4.76 3.88
CA LEU A 75 -7.66 4.28 5.27
C LEU A 75 -8.95 4.60 6.02
N ALA A 76 -9.48 5.79 5.83
CA ALA A 76 -10.74 6.20 6.45
C ALA A 76 -11.91 5.38 5.94
N GLY A 77 -11.94 5.06 4.64
CA GLY A 77 -13.00 4.28 4.03
C GLY A 77 -12.93 2.80 4.34
N ALA A 78 -11.81 2.31 4.88
CA ALA A 78 -11.61 0.90 5.21
C ALA A 78 -12.18 0.52 6.59
N THR A 79 -12.66 1.47 7.35
CA THR A 79 -13.21 1.24 8.69
C THR A 79 -14.72 0.97 8.72
#